data_637aca132db643fe22eb2bde1a0f14e4
#
_entry.id   637aca132db643fe22eb2bde1a0f14e4
#
_cell.length_a   1.000
_cell.length_b   1.000
_cell.length_c   1.000
_cell.angle_alpha   90.00
_cell.angle_beta   90.00
_cell.angle_gamma   90.00
#
_symmetry.space_group_name_H-M   'P 1'
#
loop_
_entity.id
_entity.type
_entity.pdbx_description
1 polymer ?
#
loop_
_entity_poly.entity_id
_entity_poly.type
_entity_poly.pdbx_seq_one_letter_code
_entity_poly.pdbx_strand_id
1 'polypeptide(L)'
;MYRKDEVSYFIVDAHVALWDARPENQRNIHGKQFIDCFYDYHRNLSPESEVWPYEEYLYQGGERLMNDLFRDGYVDHAIFQPAQLGEFYHRGFGQTEEASALAAAHPDELTYNHNFDPRNGEAGLDQLRADAERFNLQGVKLYTAEWHGNSRGWSLEDPWAYRYLEACQELGIRNIHVHKGPTIRPLDRDSFDVADVDHVATDFTELNFIVEHCGLPRLEDFCWIATQEPNVHAGLAVALPFIHTRPKYFAQIIGELLYWVGEDRIQFASDYALWTPRWLVEAFVDFQIPEELGEYPQITTEQKKKILGLNAAKMYDIPVPPELQLPAAEEPAVGPRGADKTAESADHLVGA
;
A
#
# COMPACT_ATOMS: atom_id res chain seq x y z
N MET A 1 2.58 15.81 10.49
CA MET A 1 2.67 16.86 9.43
C MET A 1 4.13 17.23 9.19
N TYR A 2 4.57 17.20 7.95
CA TYR A 2 5.90 17.64 7.52
C TYR A 2 5.85 19.03 6.88
N ARG A 3 6.80 19.90 7.19
CA ARG A 3 6.89 21.25 6.61
C ARG A 3 8.28 21.52 6.06
N LYS A 4 8.33 21.99 4.81
CA LYS A 4 9.56 22.42 4.13
C LYS A 4 9.29 23.61 3.21
N ASP A 5 10.14 24.62 3.26
CA ASP A 5 10.09 25.82 2.38
C ASP A 5 8.69 26.43 2.26
N GLU A 6 8.01 26.63 3.41
CA GLU A 6 6.63 27.12 3.55
C GLU A 6 5.53 26.18 3.01
N VAL A 7 5.88 25.01 2.44
CA VAL A 7 4.92 23.99 2.04
C VAL A 7 4.71 23.00 3.18
N SER A 8 3.46 22.75 3.52
CA SER A 8 3.06 21.74 4.49
C SER A 8 2.46 20.52 3.78
N TYR A 9 2.78 19.33 4.29
CA TYR A 9 2.34 18.04 3.78
C TYR A 9 1.59 17.30 4.88
N PHE A 10 0.38 16.82 4.58
CA PHE A 10 -0.34 15.87 5.41
C PHE A 10 0.19 14.48 5.09
N ILE A 11 0.62 13.74 6.11
CA ILE A 11 1.31 12.45 5.93
C ILE A 11 0.42 11.33 6.43
N VAL A 12 -0.02 10.45 5.52
CA VAL A 12 -0.67 9.18 5.88
C VAL A 12 0.26 8.05 5.49
N ASP A 13 0.69 7.27 6.47
CA ASP A 13 1.49 6.08 6.24
C ASP A 13 0.54 4.88 6.04
N ALA A 14 0.36 4.48 4.79
CA ALA A 14 -0.61 3.45 4.41
C ALA A 14 -0.16 2.02 4.72
N HIS A 15 1.06 1.82 5.26
CA HIS A 15 1.56 0.50 5.59
C HIS A 15 2.47 0.52 6.82
N VAL A 16 1.90 0.19 7.96
CA VAL A 16 2.65 0.00 9.21
C VAL A 16 2.31 -1.34 9.85
N ALA A 17 3.25 -1.94 10.55
CA ALA A 17 3.06 -3.20 11.24
C ALA A 17 3.77 -3.23 12.60
N LEU A 18 3.25 -4.04 13.52
CA LEU A 18 3.93 -4.49 14.73
C LEU A 18 4.29 -5.96 14.57
N TRP A 19 5.38 -6.39 15.18
CA TRP A 19 5.73 -7.81 15.17
C TRP A 19 6.48 -8.29 16.42
N ASP A 20 6.38 -9.61 16.64
CA ASP A 20 7.18 -10.36 17.60
C ASP A 20 7.85 -11.54 16.90
N ALA A 21 9.09 -11.35 16.50
CA ALA A 21 9.91 -12.38 15.87
C ALA A 21 10.99 -12.94 16.80
N ARG A 22 10.91 -12.68 18.11
CA ARG A 22 11.87 -13.19 19.09
C ARG A 22 11.90 -14.73 19.11
N PRO A 23 13.06 -15.33 19.49
CA PRO A 23 13.23 -16.79 19.47
C PRO A 23 12.12 -17.59 20.15
N GLU A 24 11.58 -17.09 21.28
CA GLU A 24 10.51 -17.74 22.01
C GLU A 24 9.14 -17.74 21.31
N ASN A 25 8.96 -16.87 20.28
CA ASN A 25 7.76 -16.88 19.43
C ASN A 25 7.98 -17.67 18.13
N GLN A 26 9.22 -17.97 17.76
CA GLN A 26 9.51 -18.77 16.56
C GLN A 26 9.07 -20.22 16.74
N ARG A 27 8.17 -20.69 15.88
CA ARG A 27 7.68 -22.07 15.89
C ARG A 27 8.67 -23.07 15.30
N ASN A 28 9.48 -22.61 14.35
CA ASN A 28 10.42 -23.42 13.60
C ASN A 28 11.48 -22.54 12.92
N ILE A 29 12.39 -23.17 12.17
CA ILE A 29 13.47 -22.47 11.47
C ILE A 29 12.98 -21.43 10.46
N HIS A 30 11.75 -21.57 9.93
CA HIS A 30 11.20 -20.66 8.93
C HIS A 30 10.87 -19.30 9.54
N GLY A 31 10.48 -19.23 10.83
CA GLY A 31 10.32 -17.96 11.55
C GLY A 31 11.63 -17.17 11.59
N LYS A 32 12.74 -17.86 11.91
CA LYS A 32 14.06 -17.22 11.87
C LYS A 32 14.46 -16.79 10.45
N GLN A 33 14.24 -17.64 9.45
CA GLN A 33 14.56 -17.31 8.06
C GLN A 33 13.80 -16.08 7.55
N PHE A 34 12.55 -15.94 7.98
CA PHE A 34 11.71 -14.81 7.62
C PHE A 34 12.26 -13.50 8.19
N ILE A 35 12.48 -13.44 9.51
CA ILE A 35 12.97 -12.21 10.14
C ILE A 35 14.40 -11.87 9.74
N ASP A 36 15.26 -12.85 9.50
CA ASP A 36 16.61 -12.62 8.98
C ASP A 36 16.55 -11.93 7.60
N CYS A 37 15.62 -12.36 6.72
CA CYS A 37 15.44 -11.76 5.41
C CYS A 37 14.87 -10.33 5.51
N PHE A 38 13.94 -10.08 6.43
CA PHE A 38 13.44 -8.73 6.75
C PHE A 38 14.57 -7.83 7.23
N TYR A 39 15.41 -8.32 8.13
CA TYR A 39 16.57 -7.56 8.62
C TYR A 39 17.59 -7.28 7.52
N ASP A 40 17.78 -8.20 6.57
CA ASP A 40 18.62 -7.98 5.41
C ASP A 40 18.09 -6.84 4.53
N TYR A 41 16.76 -6.75 4.31
CA TYR A 41 16.15 -5.60 3.64
C TYR A 41 16.37 -4.31 4.42
N HIS A 42 16.09 -4.32 5.72
CA HIS A 42 16.30 -3.17 6.60
C HIS A 42 17.73 -2.61 6.47
N ARG A 43 18.74 -3.43 6.80
CA ARG A 43 20.14 -2.98 6.86
C ARG A 43 20.75 -2.62 5.50
N ASN A 44 20.27 -3.25 4.41
CA ASN A 44 20.84 -3.03 3.08
C ASN A 44 20.20 -1.84 2.34
N LEU A 45 19.02 -1.42 2.74
CA LEU A 45 18.29 -0.33 2.08
C LEU A 45 18.19 0.94 2.92
N SER A 46 18.51 0.88 4.21
CA SER A 46 18.54 2.05 5.10
C SER A 46 19.84 2.84 4.99
N PRO A 47 19.82 4.16 5.23
CA PRO A 47 21.02 4.89 5.62
C PRO A 47 21.66 4.27 6.86
N GLU A 48 22.99 4.31 6.97
CA GLU A 48 23.72 3.67 8.08
C GLU A 48 23.24 4.16 9.47
N SER A 49 22.89 5.44 9.57
CA SER A 49 22.35 6.06 10.80
C SER A 49 20.96 5.54 11.21
N GLU A 50 20.23 4.93 10.30
CA GLU A 50 18.87 4.43 10.50
C GLU A 50 18.82 2.92 10.74
N VAL A 51 19.96 2.23 10.69
CA VAL A 51 20.02 0.77 10.90
C VAL A 51 19.96 0.44 12.38
N TRP A 52 18.94 -0.32 12.75
CA TRP A 52 18.77 -0.81 14.12
C TRP A 52 19.62 -2.05 14.40
N PRO A 53 20.07 -2.25 15.66
CA PRO A 53 20.63 -3.52 16.08
C PRO A 53 19.66 -4.69 15.86
N TYR A 54 20.18 -5.85 15.46
CA TYR A 54 19.34 -7.02 15.16
C TYR A 54 18.42 -7.42 16.31
N GLU A 55 18.93 -7.38 17.55
CA GLU A 55 18.17 -7.74 18.75
C GLU A 55 16.97 -6.81 18.97
N GLU A 56 17.11 -5.53 18.68
CA GLU A 56 16.01 -4.55 18.75
C GLU A 56 15.01 -4.74 17.61
N TYR A 57 15.49 -5.19 16.46
CA TYR A 57 14.66 -5.43 15.29
C TYR A 57 13.69 -6.61 15.45
N LEU A 58 14.02 -7.58 16.33
CA LEU A 58 13.19 -8.76 16.55
C LEU A 58 11.83 -8.48 17.17
N TYR A 59 11.64 -7.33 17.81
CA TYR A 59 10.39 -6.96 18.44
C TYR A 59 10.05 -5.48 18.22
N GLN A 60 8.89 -5.24 17.66
CA GLN A 60 8.36 -3.91 17.42
C GLN A 60 6.99 -3.75 18.09
N GLY A 61 6.94 -3.01 19.18
CA GLY A 61 5.74 -2.80 19.97
C GLY A 61 5.13 -1.41 19.80
N GLY A 62 3.93 -1.24 20.34
CA GLY A 62 3.10 -0.04 20.13
C GLY A 62 3.72 1.25 20.67
N GLU A 63 4.43 1.22 21.81
CA GLU A 63 5.07 2.42 22.36
C GLU A 63 6.12 2.99 21.40
N ARG A 64 6.94 2.10 20.82
CA ARG A 64 7.95 2.49 19.82
C ARG A 64 7.29 3.02 18.57
N LEU A 65 6.26 2.34 18.07
CA LEU A 65 5.49 2.80 16.90
C LEU A 65 4.97 4.22 17.11
N MET A 66 4.32 4.52 18.23
CA MET A 66 3.78 5.86 18.51
C MET A 66 4.87 6.93 18.53
N ASN A 67 6.07 6.62 19.03
CA ASN A 67 7.19 7.53 19.00
C ASN A 67 7.73 7.74 17.59
N ASP A 68 8.03 6.64 16.89
CA ASP A 68 8.70 6.66 15.58
C ASP A 68 7.80 7.26 14.47
N LEU A 69 6.48 7.09 14.55
CA LEU A 69 5.54 7.63 13.56
C LEU A 69 5.13 9.07 13.91
N PHE A 70 4.55 9.28 15.09
CA PHE A 70 3.81 10.52 15.40
C PHE A 70 4.64 11.59 16.08
N ARG A 71 5.69 11.22 16.84
CA ARG A 71 6.58 12.20 17.47
C ARG A 71 7.75 12.57 16.58
N ASP A 72 8.39 11.57 15.99
CA ASP A 72 9.63 11.75 15.23
C ASP A 72 9.44 11.63 13.71
N GLY A 73 8.41 10.92 13.24
CA GLY A 73 8.22 10.49 11.85
C GLY A 73 7.35 11.40 10.98
N TYR A 74 6.81 12.50 11.52
CA TYR A 74 5.92 13.43 10.81
C TYR A 74 4.56 12.88 10.39
N VAL A 75 4.23 11.63 10.74
CA VAL A 75 2.98 10.98 10.34
C VAL A 75 1.80 11.64 11.06
N ASP A 76 0.74 11.91 10.32
CA ASP A 76 -0.53 12.44 10.86
C ASP A 76 -1.53 11.31 11.08
N HIS A 77 -1.49 10.28 10.25
CA HIS A 77 -2.30 9.08 10.39
C HIS A 77 -1.57 7.86 9.82
N ALA A 78 -1.77 6.69 10.42
CA ALA A 78 -1.17 5.45 9.92
C ALA A 78 -2.19 4.31 9.85
N ILE A 79 -1.97 3.37 8.90
CA ILE A 79 -2.85 2.26 8.63
C ILE A 79 -2.11 0.94 8.85
N PHE A 80 -2.58 0.15 9.82
CA PHE A 80 -2.00 -1.16 10.11
C PHE A 80 -2.29 -2.17 9.01
N GLN A 81 -1.21 -2.89 8.62
CA GLN A 81 -1.26 -3.98 7.63
C GLN A 81 -0.71 -5.27 8.28
N PRO A 82 -1.49 -5.98 9.09
CA PRO A 82 -1.02 -7.13 9.85
C PRO A 82 -0.72 -8.33 8.94
N ALA A 83 0.33 -9.09 9.29
CA ALA A 83 0.65 -10.39 8.70
C ALA A 83 0.75 -11.43 9.82
N GLN A 84 0.07 -12.57 9.70
CA GLN A 84 0.00 -13.54 10.80
C GLN A 84 1.14 -14.53 10.80
N LEU A 85 1.47 -15.13 9.66
CA LEU A 85 2.51 -16.13 9.52
C LEU A 85 2.43 -17.26 10.60
N GLY A 86 1.22 -17.76 10.84
CA GLY A 86 0.91 -18.69 11.92
C GLY A 86 1.65 -20.03 11.83
N GLU A 87 2.14 -20.41 10.64
CA GLU A 87 2.99 -21.60 10.49
C GLU A 87 4.44 -21.35 10.96
N PHE A 88 4.86 -20.09 11.12
CA PHE A 88 6.22 -19.73 11.51
C PHE A 88 6.34 -19.26 12.95
N TYR A 89 5.26 -18.71 13.52
CA TYR A 89 5.24 -18.08 14.84
C TYR A 89 4.09 -18.62 15.70
N HIS A 90 4.36 -18.88 16.98
CA HIS A 90 3.38 -19.47 17.90
C HIS A 90 2.16 -18.58 18.16
N ARG A 91 2.38 -17.26 18.28
CA ARG A 91 1.35 -16.25 18.52
C ARG A 91 1.05 -15.39 17.29
N GLY A 92 1.53 -15.83 16.09
CA GLY A 92 1.59 -14.99 14.91
C GLY A 92 2.80 -14.05 14.92
N PHE A 93 3.14 -13.54 13.75
CA PHE A 93 4.19 -12.53 13.54
C PHE A 93 3.69 -11.14 13.93
N GLY A 94 2.58 -10.70 13.29
CA GLY A 94 1.91 -9.45 13.60
C GLY A 94 1.21 -9.54 14.95
N GLN A 95 1.34 -8.49 15.73
CA GLN A 95 0.71 -8.38 17.04
C GLN A 95 -0.70 -7.78 16.91
N THR A 96 -1.63 -8.56 16.35
CA THR A 96 -2.98 -8.13 16.00
C THR A 96 -3.75 -7.52 17.17
N GLU A 97 -3.68 -8.16 18.36
CA GLU A 97 -4.39 -7.68 19.53
C GLU A 97 -3.84 -6.34 20.04
N GLU A 98 -2.51 -6.16 20.03
CA GLU A 98 -1.87 -4.90 20.41
C GLU A 98 -2.18 -3.81 19.40
N ALA A 99 -2.05 -4.11 18.08
CA ALA A 99 -2.33 -3.17 17.01
C ALA A 99 -3.80 -2.70 17.02
N SER A 100 -4.75 -3.62 17.17
CA SER A 100 -6.18 -3.28 17.24
C SER A 100 -6.54 -2.48 18.49
N ALA A 101 -5.96 -2.82 19.65
CA ALA A 101 -6.16 -2.07 20.88
C ALA A 101 -5.57 -0.66 20.79
N LEU A 102 -4.40 -0.51 20.14
CA LEU A 102 -3.76 0.77 19.94
C LEU A 102 -4.59 1.66 18.99
N ALA A 103 -5.08 1.11 17.89
CA ALA A 103 -5.97 1.83 16.97
C ALA A 103 -7.29 2.26 17.66
N ALA A 104 -7.86 1.40 18.51
CA ALA A 104 -9.04 1.76 19.28
C ALA A 104 -8.77 2.87 20.34
N ALA A 105 -7.55 2.95 20.86
CA ALA A 105 -7.14 4.00 21.80
C ALA A 105 -6.80 5.32 21.10
N HIS A 106 -6.41 5.28 19.85
CA HIS A 106 -5.95 6.42 19.02
C HIS A 106 -6.67 6.47 17.66
N PRO A 107 -8.02 6.55 17.63
CA PRO A 107 -8.79 6.45 16.38
C PRO A 107 -8.54 7.62 15.41
N ASP A 108 -8.08 8.76 15.91
CA ASP A 108 -7.73 9.91 15.06
C ASP A 108 -6.36 9.79 14.40
N GLU A 109 -5.51 8.85 14.87
CA GLU A 109 -4.14 8.66 14.39
C GLU A 109 -3.94 7.31 13.70
N LEU A 110 -4.76 6.29 14.04
CA LEU A 110 -4.54 4.90 13.62
C LEU A 110 -5.81 4.26 13.06
N THR A 111 -5.68 3.61 11.92
CA THR A 111 -6.69 2.70 11.36
C THR A 111 -6.15 1.26 11.41
N TYR A 112 -7.01 0.32 11.79
CA TYR A 112 -6.68 -1.10 11.82
C TYR A 112 -7.34 -1.82 10.64
N ASN A 113 -6.54 -2.47 9.79
CA ASN A 113 -7.02 -3.41 8.79
C ASN A 113 -6.90 -4.84 9.32
N HIS A 114 -7.91 -5.66 9.01
CA HIS A 114 -7.90 -7.07 9.39
C HIS A 114 -7.14 -7.90 8.35
N ASN A 115 -6.39 -8.90 8.81
CA ASN A 115 -5.82 -9.93 7.95
C ASN A 115 -6.74 -11.14 7.92
N PHE A 116 -7.03 -11.66 6.74
CA PHE A 116 -7.72 -12.94 6.61
C PHE A 116 -7.00 -13.91 5.66
N ASP A 117 -7.20 -15.20 5.90
CA ASP A 117 -6.78 -16.29 5.02
C ASP A 117 -8.04 -17.00 4.51
N PRO A 118 -8.35 -16.94 3.21
CA PRO A 118 -9.57 -17.54 2.67
C PRO A 118 -9.62 -19.06 2.83
N ARG A 119 -8.48 -19.73 3.05
CA ARG A 119 -8.41 -21.15 3.31
C ARG A 119 -9.01 -21.58 4.66
N ASN A 120 -9.31 -20.63 5.53
CA ASN A 120 -10.10 -20.84 6.75
C ASN A 120 -11.59 -21.07 6.47
N GLY A 121 -12.04 -20.92 5.22
CA GLY A 121 -13.39 -21.22 4.79
C GLY A 121 -14.47 -20.48 5.58
N GLU A 122 -15.59 -21.15 5.89
CA GLU A 122 -16.74 -20.55 6.58
C GLU A 122 -16.39 -19.96 7.96
N ALA A 123 -15.55 -20.66 8.72
CA ALA A 123 -15.14 -20.18 10.05
C ALA A 123 -14.38 -18.85 9.97
N GLY A 124 -13.56 -18.64 8.93
CA GLY A 124 -12.88 -17.40 8.68
C GLY A 124 -13.81 -16.28 8.22
N LEU A 125 -14.85 -16.59 7.42
CA LEU A 125 -15.90 -15.63 7.07
C LEU A 125 -16.69 -15.15 8.29
N ASP A 126 -17.02 -16.04 9.20
CA ASP A 126 -17.69 -15.68 10.46
C ASP A 126 -16.80 -14.77 11.32
N GLN A 127 -15.50 -15.07 11.35
CA GLN A 127 -14.53 -14.20 12.03
C GLN A 127 -14.42 -12.82 11.37
N LEU A 128 -14.36 -12.75 10.03
CA LEU A 128 -14.35 -11.49 9.29
C LEU A 128 -15.58 -10.62 9.64
N ARG A 129 -16.77 -11.22 9.66
CA ARG A 129 -18.01 -10.52 10.03
C ARG A 129 -17.96 -9.97 11.46
N ALA A 130 -17.51 -10.81 12.40
CA ALA A 130 -17.37 -10.40 13.81
C ALA A 130 -16.33 -9.27 13.98
N ASP A 131 -15.21 -9.33 13.27
CA ASP A 131 -14.17 -8.33 13.37
C ASP A 131 -14.55 -7.05 12.62
N ALA A 132 -15.31 -7.14 11.53
CA ALA A 132 -15.84 -5.97 10.84
C ALA A 132 -16.72 -5.11 11.76
N GLU A 133 -17.61 -5.73 12.53
CA GLU A 133 -18.42 -5.03 13.52
C GLU A 133 -17.58 -4.50 14.69
N ARG A 134 -16.68 -5.36 15.23
CA ARG A 134 -15.86 -5.03 16.40
C ARG A 134 -14.90 -3.86 16.16
N PHE A 135 -14.27 -3.79 14.99
CA PHE A 135 -13.21 -2.84 14.68
C PHE A 135 -13.64 -1.74 13.72
N ASN A 136 -14.88 -1.76 13.24
CA ASN A 136 -15.37 -0.85 12.20
C ASN A 136 -14.42 -0.83 11.00
N LEU A 137 -14.15 -2.02 10.43
CA LEU A 137 -13.13 -2.19 9.41
C LEU A 137 -13.47 -1.41 8.12
N GLN A 138 -12.49 -0.69 7.60
CA GLN A 138 -12.55 -0.03 6.30
C GLN A 138 -11.68 -0.74 5.26
N GLY A 139 -10.79 -1.62 5.71
CA GLY A 139 -9.89 -2.36 4.85
C GLY A 139 -9.45 -3.69 5.45
N VAL A 140 -8.86 -4.49 4.59
CA VAL A 140 -8.25 -5.78 4.92
C VAL A 140 -6.87 -5.90 4.29
N LYS A 141 -6.02 -6.69 4.93
CA LYS A 141 -4.70 -7.08 4.45
C LYS A 141 -4.72 -8.52 3.97
N LEU A 142 -4.30 -8.77 2.75
CA LEU A 142 -4.15 -10.09 2.15
C LEU A 142 -2.67 -10.42 1.95
N TYR A 143 -2.25 -11.57 2.47
CA TYR A 143 -0.89 -12.06 2.33
C TYR A 143 -0.90 -13.38 1.55
N THR A 144 -0.94 -13.28 0.21
CA THR A 144 -1.14 -14.44 -0.69
C THR A 144 -0.04 -15.50 -0.60
N ALA A 145 1.14 -15.14 -0.09
CA ALA A 145 2.26 -16.06 0.10
C ALA A 145 2.27 -16.78 1.47
N GLU A 146 1.31 -16.50 2.36
CA GLU A 146 1.26 -17.15 3.68
C GLU A 146 1.08 -18.66 3.55
N TRP A 147 1.79 -19.42 4.39
CA TRP A 147 1.63 -20.88 4.45
C TRP A 147 0.45 -21.27 5.32
N HIS A 148 -0.24 -22.33 4.93
CA HIS A 148 -1.32 -22.92 5.69
C HIS A 148 -1.34 -24.43 5.47
N GLY A 149 -0.96 -25.21 6.47
CA GLY A 149 -0.82 -26.67 6.36
C GLY A 149 0.20 -27.03 5.27
N ASN A 150 -0.25 -27.73 4.24
CA ASN A 150 0.59 -28.12 3.09
C ASN A 150 0.61 -27.08 1.97
N SER A 151 -0.21 -26.02 2.05
CA SER A 151 -0.26 -24.98 1.04
C SER A 151 0.85 -23.94 1.26
N ARG A 152 1.49 -23.54 0.18
CA ARG A 152 2.59 -22.55 0.19
C ARG A 152 2.17 -21.18 -0.30
N GLY A 153 0.89 -20.93 -0.40
CA GLY A 153 0.29 -19.70 -0.86
C GLY A 153 -1.11 -19.95 -1.41
N TRP A 154 -1.76 -18.89 -1.90
CA TRP A 154 -3.09 -18.93 -2.47
C TRP A 154 -3.24 -17.79 -3.49
N SER A 155 -4.27 -17.86 -4.33
CA SER A 155 -4.58 -16.87 -5.36
C SER A 155 -5.83 -16.08 -4.99
N LEU A 156 -5.86 -14.80 -5.39
CA LEU A 156 -7.09 -13.99 -5.30
C LEU A 156 -8.24 -14.58 -6.12
N GLU A 157 -7.93 -15.40 -7.13
CA GLU A 157 -8.90 -16.09 -7.98
C GLU A 157 -9.43 -17.38 -7.34
N ASP A 158 -8.93 -17.83 -6.18
CA ASP A 158 -9.45 -19.00 -5.50
C ASP A 158 -10.93 -18.80 -5.11
N PRO A 159 -11.78 -19.83 -5.25
CA PRO A 159 -13.22 -19.71 -4.97
C PRO A 159 -13.53 -19.18 -3.55
N TRP A 160 -12.70 -19.51 -2.57
CA TRP A 160 -12.86 -18.98 -1.22
C TRP A 160 -12.41 -17.52 -1.11
N ALA A 161 -11.40 -17.09 -1.87
CA ALA A 161 -11.01 -15.69 -1.92
C ALA A 161 -12.17 -14.83 -2.46
N TYR A 162 -12.83 -15.24 -3.52
CA TYR A 162 -14.04 -14.57 -4.04
C TYR A 162 -15.13 -14.41 -2.98
N ARG A 163 -15.44 -15.45 -2.22
CA ARG A 163 -16.44 -15.39 -1.15
C ARG A 163 -16.08 -14.38 -0.06
N TYR A 164 -14.78 -14.23 0.24
CA TYR A 164 -14.33 -13.22 1.20
C TYR A 164 -14.39 -11.80 0.62
N LEU A 165 -14.08 -11.62 -0.66
CA LEU A 165 -14.23 -10.34 -1.35
C LEU A 165 -15.70 -9.92 -1.44
N GLU A 166 -16.61 -10.87 -1.77
CA GLU A 166 -18.06 -10.65 -1.71
C GLU A 166 -18.50 -10.21 -0.30
N ALA A 167 -18.03 -10.89 0.74
CA ALA A 167 -18.33 -10.52 2.11
C ALA A 167 -17.77 -9.13 2.49
N CYS A 168 -16.58 -8.77 2.04
CA CYS A 168 -16.04 -7.42 2.23
C CYS A 168 -16.96 -6.37 1.59
N GLN A 169 -17.42 -6.61 0.37
CA GLN A 169 -18.33 -5.70 -0.33
C GLN A 169 -19.67 -5.56 0.41
N GLU A 170 -20.27 -6.67 0.85
CA GLU A 170 -21.50 -6.69 1.65
C GLU A 170 -21.37 -5.93 2.98
N LEU A 171 -20.20 -6.02 3.62
CA LEU A 171 -19.89 -5.35 4.89
C LEU A 171 -19.46 -3.89 4.73
N GLY A 172 -19.30 -3.40 3.50
CA GLY A 172 -18.82 -2.04 3.22
C GLY A 172 -17.32 -1.86 3.40
N ILE A 173 -16.56 -2.95 3.53
CA ILE A 173 -15.10 -2.94 3.57
C ILE A 173 -14.59 -2.79 2.15
N ARG A 174 -14.03 -1.62 1.80
CA ARG A 174 -13.71 -1.29 0.40
C ARG A 174 -12.25 -1.43 0.05
N ASN A 175 -11.33 -1.36 1.01
CA ASN A 175 -9.90 -1.25 0.75
C ASN A 175 -9.20 -2.59 0.96
N ILE A 176 -8.76 -3.20 -0.12
CA ILE A 176 -8.15 -4.53 -0.15
C ILE A 176 -6.65 -4.37 -0.42
N HIS A 177 -5.85 -4.40 0.63
CA HIS A 177 -4.39 -4.38 0.51
C HIS A 177 -3.87 -5.78 0.20
N VAL A 178 -3.13 -5.91 -0.87
CA VAL A 178 -2.60 -7.19 -1.34
C VAL A 178 -1.08 -7.15 -1.40
N HIS A 179 -0.43 -8.03 -0.66
CA HIS A 179 1.03 -8.15 -0.70
C HIS A 179 1.47 -8.84 -2.00
N LYS A 180 2.13 -8.08 -2.90
CA LYS A 180 2.64 -8.55 -4.17
C LYS A 180 4.09 -8.10 -4.38
N GLY A 181 5.06 -8.96 -3.99
CA GLY A 181 6.49 -8.67 -4.02
C GLY A 181 6.94 -7.79 -2.86
N PRO A 182 8.23 -7.60 -2.58
CA PRO A 182 9.31 -8.49 -2.98
C PRO A 182 9.24 -9.84 -2.27
N THR A 183 9.98 -10.83 -2.79
CA THR A 183 10.00 -12.17 -2.21
C THR A 183 10.76 -12.19 -0.89
N ILE A 184 10.20 -12.89 0.10
CA ILE A 184 10.76 -13.01 1.44
C ILE A 184 10.96 -14.49 1.76
N ARG A 185 12.19 -14.87 2.12
CA ARG A 185 12.48 -16.24 2.50
C ARG A 185 11.73 -16.62 3.78
N PRO A 186 11.08 -17.82 3.87
CA PRO A 186 11.10 -18.94 2.94
C PRO A 186 9.90 -19.01 1.99
N LEU A 187 9.14 -17.92 1.82
CA LEU A 187 7.89 -17.89 1.08
C LEU A 187 8.10 -18.14 -0.43
N ASP A 188 7.09 -18.69 -1.06
CA ASP A 188 7.12 -19.01 -2.49
C ASP A 188 7.01 -17.74 -3.33
N ARG A 189 7.95 -17.60 -4.28
CA ARG A 189 8.03 -16.44 -5.17
C ARG A 189 6.78 -16.27 -6.05
N ASP A 190 6.19 -17.35 -6.50
CA ASP A 190 5.07 -17.30 -7.45
C ASP A 190 3.79 -16.77 -6.78
N SER A 191 3.64 -16.92 -5.46
CA SER A 191 2.54 -16.36 -4.68
C SER A 191 2.58 -14.82 -4.56
N PHE A 192 3.68 -14.19 -4.98
CA PHE A 192 3.82 -12.72 -5.06
C PHE A 192 3.52 -12.16 -6.46
N ASP A 193 3.09 -12.98 -7.41
CA ASP A 193 2.73 -12.53 -8.76
C ASP A 193 1.50 -11.64 -8.73
N VAL A 194 1.51 -10.59 -9.55
CA VAL A 194 0.41 -9.61 -9.62
C VAL A 194 -0.74 -10.05 -10.52
N ALA A 195 -0.55 -11.10 -11.32
CA ALA A 195 -1.48 -11.49 -12.37
C ALA A 195 -2.92 -11.77 -11.88
N ASP A 196 -3.06 -12.29 -10.65
CA ASP A 196 -4.36 -12.59 -10.07
C ASP A 196 -5.15 -11.35 -9.57
N VAL A 197 -4.54 -10.16 -9.65
CA VAL A 197 -5.23 -8.89 -9.37
C VAL A 197 -6.16 -8.49 -10.51
N ASP A 198 -5.82 -8.83 -11.74
CA ASP A 198 -6.52 -8.42 -12.96
C ASP A 198 -8.00 -8.82 -12.94
N HIS A 199 -8.27 -10.10 -12.85
CA HIS A 199 -9.66 -10.60 -12.88
C HIS A 199 -10.48 -10.16 -11.67
N VAL A 200 -9.90 -10.17 -10.46
CA VAL A 200 -10.66 -9.74 -9.28
C VAL A 200 -10.95 -8.24 -9.29
N ALA A 201 -10.08 -7.42 -9.87
CA ALA A 201 -10.36 -6.00 -10.02
C ALA A 201 -11.49 -5.73 -11.02
N THR A 202 -11.54 -6.49 -12.13
CA THR A 202 -12.65 -6.46 -13.09
C THR A 202 -13.98 -6.89 -12.46
N ASP A 203 -13.98 -7.97 -11.64
CA ASP A 203 -15.19 -8.55 -11.07
C ASP A 203 -15.72 -7.77 -9.86
N PHE A 204 -14.85 -7.08 -9.13
CA PHE A 204 -15.18 -6.32 -7.91
C PHE A 204 -14.90 -4.82 -8.06
N THR A 205 -15.60 -4.16 -8.97
CA THR A 205 -15.39 -2.73 -9.30
C THR A 205 -15.64 -1.75 -8.15
N GLU A 206 -16.37 -2.17 -7.11
CA GLU A 206 -16.64 -1.37 -5.91
C GLU A 206 -15.54 -1.51 -4.83
N LEU A 207 -14.57 -2.43 -5.01
CA LEU A 207 -13.44 -2.61 -4.13
C LEU A 207 -12.20 -1.92 -4.70
N ASN A 208 -11.39 -1.31 -3.85
CA ASN A 208 -10.07 -0.77 -4.21
C ASN A 208 -9.01 -1.82 -3.89
N PHE A 209 -8.23 -2.22 -4.88
CA PHE A 209 -7.11 -3.14 -4.70
C PHE A 209 -5.81 -2.35 -4.60
N ILE A 210 -5.25 -2.26 -3.40
CA ILE A 210 -3.97 -1.59 -3.15
C ILE A 210 -2.86 -2.64 -3.25
N VAL A 211 -2.16 -2.64 -4.38
CA VAL A 211 -1.04 -3.54 -4.62
C VAL A 211 0.19 -2.99 -3.91
N GLU A 212 0.54 -3.62 -2.81
CA GLU A 212 1.69 -3.22 -2.01
C GLU A 212 2.99 -3.49 -2.76
N HIS A 213 3.99 -2.65 -2.50
CA HIS A 213 5.31 -2.73 -3.13
C HIS A 213 5.28 -2.54 -4.65
N CYS A 214 4.19 -1.96 -5.19
CA CYS A 214 4.00 -1.71 -6.63
C CYS A 214 4.19 -2.99 -7.48
N GLY A 215 3.92 -4.17 -6.92
CA GLY A 215 4.15 -5.46 -7.58
C GLY A 215 5.61 -5.79 -7.87
N LEU A 216 6.58 -5.10 -7.25
CA LEU A 216 8.02 -5.34 -7.52
C LEU A 216 8.42 -6.81 -7.30
N PRO A 217 9.24 -7.36 -8.20
CA PRO A 217 9.94 -6.72 -9.31
C PRO A 217 9.16 -6.65 -10.64
N ARG A 218 7.85 -6.97 -10.67
CA ARG A 218 6.99 -7.02 -11.86
C ARG A 218 6.24 -5.70 -12.07
N LEU A 219 6.98 -4.58 -12.03
CA LEU A 219 6.42 -3.24 -12.16
C LEU A 219 5.64 -3.04 -13.47
N GLU A 220 6.18 -3.56 -14.57
CA GLU A 220 5.54 -3.41 -15.89
C GLU A 220 4.20 -4.15 -15.93
N ASP A 221 4.15 -5.40 -15.46
CA ASP A 221 2.91 -6.18 -15.39
C ASP A 221 1.86 -5.46 -14.50
N PHE A 222 2.29 -4.93 -13.34
CA PHE A 222 1.44 -4.13 -12.47
C PHE A 222 0.90 -2.88 -13.17
N CYS A 223 1.76 -2.13 -13.86
CA CYS A 223 1.35 -0.91 -14.56
C CYS A 223 0.30 -1.20 -15.66
N TRP A 224 0.45 -2.30 -16.40
CA TRP A 224 -0.53 -2.69 -17.40
C TRP A 224 -1.88 -3.06 -16.80
N ILE A 225 -1.92 -3.80 -15.68
CA ILE A 225 -3.14 -4.10 -14.93
C ILE A 225 -3.78 -2.80 -14.44
N ALA A 226 -3.03 -1.95 -13.75
CA ALA A 226 -3.55 -0.71 -13.18
C ALA A 226 -4.00 0.33 -14.23
N THR A 227 -3.52 0.22 -15.47
CA THR A 227 -3.96 1.07 -16.58
C THR A 227 -5.37 0.72 -17.03
N GLN A 228 -5.71 -0.56 -17.07
CA GLN A 228 -7.06 -0.99 -17.48
C GLN A 228 -8.04 -1.03 -16.29
N GLU A 229 -7.56 -1.28 -15.06
CA GLU A 229 -8.38 -1.41 -13.85
C GLU A 229 -8.31 -0.13 -13.00
N PRO A 230 -9.32 0.74 -13.04
CA PRO A 230 -9.29 2.04 -12.36
C PRO A 230 -9.33 1.94 -10.82
N ASN A 231 -9.72 0.80 -10.28
CA ASN A 231 -9.76 0.48 -8.86
C ASN A 231 -8.49 -0.19 -8.34
N VAL A 232 -7.41 -0.28 -9.16
CA VAL A 232 -6.10 -0.78 -8.76
C VAL A 232 -5.17 0.38 -8.44
N HIS A 233 -4.56 0.35 -7.24
CA HIS A 233 -3.74 1.39 -6.66
C HIS A 233 -2.34 0.86 -6.32
N ALA A 234 -1.34 1.75 -6.30
CA ALA A 234 0.04 1.44 -5.96
C ALA A 234 0.39 1.85 -4.52
N GLY A 235 0.88 0.91 -3.71
CA GLY A 235 1.52 1.21 -2.41
C GLY A 235 3.03 1.27 -2.55
N LEU A 236 3.67 2.36 -2.11
CA LEU A 236 5.12 2.60 -2.27
C LEU A 236 5.99 1.91 -1.21
N ALA A 237 5.44 1.11 -0.31
CA ALA A 237 6.23 0.31 0.62
C ALA A 237 7.34 -0.45 -0.12
N VAL A 238 8.52 -0.57 0.47
CA VAL A 238 9.74 -1.12 -0.15
C VAL A 238 10.29 -0.35 -1.36
N ALA A 239 9.45 0.30 -2.15
CA ALA A 239 9.93 1.10 -3.29
C ALA A 239 10.66 2.37 -2.82
N LEU A 240 10.18 3.02 -1.76
CA LEU A 240 10.74 4.26 -1.23
C LEU A 240 12.22 4.18 -0.81
N PRO A 241 12.70 3.17 -0.09
CA PRO A 241 14.12 3.06 0.29
C PRO A 241 15.10 3.07 -0.87
N PHE A 242 14.66 2.77 -2.09
CA PHE A 242 15.51 2.91 -3.27
C PHE A 242 15.90 4.36 -3.58
N ILE A 243 15.20 5.36 -3.03
CA ILE A 243 15.63 6.77 -3.09
C ILE A 243 17.08 6.91 -2.60
N HIS A 244 17.43 6.23 -1.50
CA HIS A 244 18.76 6.27 -0.91
C HIS A 244 19.76 5.41 -1.66
N THR A 245 19.40 4.14 -1.93
CA THR A 245 20.37 3.15 -2.44
C THR A 245 20.46 3.09 -3.95
N ARG A 246 19.38 3.40 -4.67
CA ARG A 246 19.27 3.30 -6.14
C ARG A 246 18.37 4.41 -6.71
N PRO A 247 18.74 5.70 -6.58
CA PRO A 247 17.85 6.83 -6.93
C PRO A 247 17.36 6.80 -8.39
N LYS A 248 18.16 6.32 -9.34
CA LYS A 248 17.70 6.14 -10.73
C LYS A 248 16.64 5.07 -10.87
N TYR A 249 16.77 3.98 -10.14
CA TYR A 249 15.75 2.92 -10.14
C TYR A 249 14.46 3.40 -9.49
N PHE A 250 14.54 4.16 -8.40
CA PHE A 250 13.36 4.79 -7.83
C PHE A 250 12.71 5.79 -8.80
N ALA A 251 13.52 6.59 -9.52
CA ALA A 251 13.01 7.51 -10.54
C ALA A 251 12.24 6.78 -11.65
N GLN A 252 12.75 5.61 -12.10
CA GLN A 252 12.03 4.77 -13.06
C GLN A 252 10.71 4.25 -12.47
N ILE A 253 10.73 3.72 -11.24
CA ILE A 253 9.51 3.23 -10.59
C ILE A 253 8.45 4.34 -10.52
N ILE A 254 8.79 5.49 -9.94
CA ILE A 254 7.81 6.56 -9.75
C ILE A 254 7.39 7.21 -11.08
N GLY A 255 8.31 7.28 -12.06
CA GLY A 255 8.02 7.76 -13.40
C GLY A 255 7.00 6.89 -14.13
N GLU A 256 7.19 5.56 -14.13
CA GLU A 256 6.23 4.60 -14.70
C GLU A 256 4.88 4.64 -13.98
N LEU A 257 4.88 4.71 -12.64
CA LEU A 257 3.64 4.81 -11.88
C LEU A 257 2.87 6.10 -12.19
N LEU A 258 3.55 7.25 -12.28
CA LEU A 258 2.91 8.52 -12.63
C LEU A 258 2.36 8.51 -14.06
N TYR A 259 3.03 7.83 -14.98
CA TYR A 259 2.61 7.74 -16.38
C TYR A 259 1.41 6.80 -16.57
N TRP A 260 1.46 5.59 -16.01
CA TRP A 260 0.47 4.55 -16.27
C TRP A 260 -0.69 4.55 -15.27
N VAL A 261 -0.40 4.79 -13.99
CA VAL A 261 -1.38 4.72 -12.88
C VAL A 261 -1.97 6.09 -12.58
N GLY A 262 -1.14 7.13 -12.67
CA GLY A 262 -1.51 8.50 -12.31
C GLY A 262 -1.39 8.79 -10.82
N GLU A 263 -1.18 10.07 -10.51
CA GLU A 263 -0.88 10.55 -9.16
C GLU A 263 -1.96 10.28 -8.10
N ASP A 264 -3.22 10.14 -8.52
CA ASP A 264 -4.35 9.96 -7.59
C ASP A 264 -4.47 8.53 -7.03
N ARG A 265 -3.71 7.58 -7.60
CA ARG A 265 -3.75 6.16 -7.23
C ARG A 265 -2.42 5.63 -6.68
N ILE A 266 -1.54 6.51 -6.22
CA ILE A 266 -0.27 6.17 -5.59
C ILE A 266 -0.31 6.60 -4.13
N GLN A 267 0.11 5.72 -3.21
CA GLN A 267 0.09 5.97 -1.77
C GLN A 267 1.47 5.82 -1.15
N PHE A 268 1.82 6.76 -0.29
CA PHE A 268 2.98 6.65 0.58
C PHE A 268 2.79 5.51 1.58
N ALA A 269 3.82 4.74 1.77
CA ALA A 269 3.89 3.66 2.74
C ALA A 269 5.36 3.45 3.14
N SER A 270 5.67 3.56 4.42
CA SER A 270 7.04 3.37 4.90
C SER A 270 7.44 1.90 5.02
N ASP A 271 6.45 1.01 5.11
CA ASP A 271 6.64 -0.38 5.54
C ASP A 271 7.22 -0.46 6.97
N TYR A 272 6.80 0.49 7.85
CA TYR A 272 7.18 0.46 9.25
C TYR A 272 6.76 -0.89 9.88
N ALA A 273 7.57 -1.60 10.62
CA ALA A 273 8.86 -1.17 11.18
C ALA A 273 10.09 -1.67 10.39
N LEU A 274 9.99 -1.98 9.06
CA LEU A 274 11.21 -2.18 8.30
C LEU A 274 11.99 -0.86 8.22
N TRP A 275 11.30 0.25 8.00
CA TRP A 275 11.91 1.58 7.93
C TRP A 275 11.11 2.62 8.70
N THR A 276 11.80 3.58 9.32
CA THR A 276 11.14 4.74 9.93
C THR A 276 10.66 5.72 8.86
N PRO A 277 9.46 6.30 8.98
CA PRO A 277 8.90 7.18 7.96
C PRO A 277 9.67 8.52 7.83
N ARG A 278 10.32 8.99 8.88
CA ARG A 278 10.97 10.30 8.91
C ARG A 278 11.88 10.54 7.72
N TRP A 279 12.92 9.71 7.57
CA TRP A 279 13.90 9.90 6.50
C TRP A 279 13.32 9.62 5.11
N LEU A 280 12.30 8.75 5.01
CA LEU A 280 11.60 8.49 3.75
C LEU A 280 10.79 9.69 3.28
N VAL A 281 10.06 10.36 4.20
CA VAL A 281 9.32 11.59 3.92
C VAL A 281 10.26 12.70 3.49
N GLU A 282 11.35 12.93 4.25
CA GLU A 282 12.37 13.92 3.93
C GLU A 282 12.99 13.66 2.55
N ALA A 283 13.41 12.43 2.29
CA ALA A 283 14.00 12.03 1.02
C ALA A 283 13.03 12.17 -0.15
N PHE A 284 11.75 11.79 0.02
CA PHE A 284 10.76 11.89 -1.05
C PHE A 284 10.40 13.34 -1.38
N VAL A 285 10.25 14.20 -0.36
CA VAL A 285 10.00 15.64 -0.60
C VAL A 285 11.16 16.28 -1.35
N ASP A 286 12.41 15.88 -1.05
CA ASP A 286 13.61 16.40 -1.71
C ASP A 286 13.89 15.79 -3.08
N PHE A 287 13.28 14.64 -3.35
CA PHE A 287 13.60 13.87 -4.54
C PHE A 287 13.31 14.65 -5.83
N GLN A 288 14.30 14.62 -6.72
CA GLN A 288 14.22 15.14 -8.09
C GLN A 288 14.55 14.00 -9.07
N ILE A 289 13.82 13.92 -10.16
CA ILE A 289 14.13 12.97 -11.24
C ILE A 289 15.50 13.33 -11.82
N PRO A 290 16.47 12.39 -11.90
CA PRO A 290 17.77 12.65 -12.49
C PRO A 290 17.66 13.11 -13.95
N GLU A 291 18.50 14.09 -14.36
CA GLU A 291 18.46 14.69 -15.71
C GLU A 291 18.62 13.63 -16.83
N GLU A 292 19.39 12.57 -16.60
CA GLU A 292 19.56 11.47 -17.55
C GLU A 292 18.27 10.66 -17.82
N LEU A 293 17.24 10.84 -17.00
CA LEU A 293 15.91 10.25 -17.15
C LEU A 293 14.87 11.31 -17.53
N GLY A 294 15.28 12.27 -18.37
CA GLY A 294 14.45 13.41 -18.79
C GLY A 294 13.19 13.07 -19.58
N GLU A 295 12.94 11.79 -19.87
CA GLU A 295 11.65 11.31 -20.35
C GLU A 295 10.54 11.39 -19.29
N TYR A 296 10.90 11.33 -17.99
CA TYR A 296 9.97 11.51 -16.89
C TYR A 296 9.95 12.97 -16.43
N PRO A 297 8.76 13.59 -16.32
CA PRO A 297 8.65 14.93 -15.77
C PRO A 297 9.00 14.94 -14.27
N GLN A 298 9.46 16.11 -13.77
CA GLN A 298 9.67 16.28 -12.33
C GLN A 298 8.37 16.13 -11.55
N ILE A 299 8.47 15.53 -10.37
CA ILE A 299 7.32 15.35 -9.47
C ILE A 299 6.95 16.70 -8.87
N THR A 300 5.75 17.18 -9.15
CA THR A 300 5.26 18.46 -8.64
C THR A 300 4.97 18.41 -7.15
N THR A 301 4.91 19.57 -6.50
CA THR A 301 4.51 19.68 -5.09
C THR A 301 3.11 19.14 -4.84
N GLU A 302 2.18 19.34 -5.78
CA GLU A 302 0.82 18.81 -5.68
C GLU A 302 0.80 17.28 -5.72
N GLN A 303 1.53 16.67 -6.66
CA GLN A 303 1.69 15.22 -6.74
C GLN A 303 2.31 14.65 -5.46
N LYS A 304 3.34 15.31 -4.90
CA LYS A 304 3.93 14.91 -3.62
C LYS A 304 2.92 14.98 -2.47
N LYS A 305 2.06 16.00 -2.40
CA LYS A 305 0.99 16.09 -1.40
C LYS A 305 -0.04 14.97 -1.54
N LYS A 306 -0.48 14.68 -2.77
CA LYS A 306 -1.39 13.57 -3.05
C LYS A 306 -0.82 12.24 -2.59
N ILE A 307 0.39 11.92 -3.02
CA ILE A 307 1.08 10.66 -2.73
C ILE A 307 1.37 10.51 -1.23
N LEU A 308 1.88 11.55 -0.57
CA LEU A 308 2.28 11.50 0.84
C LEU A 308 1.12 11.32 1.81
N GLY A 309 -0.12 11.71 1.44
CA GLY A 309 -1.21 11.54 2.38
C GLY A 309 -2.61 11.73 1.81
N LEU A 310 -2.84 12.66 0.88
CA LEU A 310 -4.20 13.01 0.48
C LEU A 310 -4.95 11.85 -0.21
N ASN A 311 -4.24 11.00 -0.97
CA ASN A 311 -4.85 9.84 -1.62
C ASN A 311 -5.33 8.80 -0.61
N ALA A 312 -4.46 8.43 0.35
CA ALA A 312 -4.83 7.50 1.41
C ALA A 312 -5.90 8.09 2.34
N ALA A 313 -5.80 9.39 2.66
CA ALA A 313 -6.81 10.09 3.46
C ALA A 313 -8.19 10.05 2.79
N LYS A 314 -8.25 10.30 1.48
CA LYS A 314 -9.50 10.21 0.70
C LYS A 314 -10.07 8.77 0.70
N MET A 315 -9.21 7.78 0.57
CA MET A 315 -9.62 6.36 0.48
C MET A 315 -10.17 5.83 1.81
N TYR A 316 -9.64 6.32 2.93
CA TYR A 316 -10.01 5.90 4.28
C TYR A 316 -10.88 6.92 5.03
N ASP A 317 -11.41 7.92 4.34
CA ASP A 317 -12.23 8.99 4.92
C ASP A 317 -11.55 9.69 6.13
N ILE A 318 -10.20 9.80 6.09
CA ILE A 318 -9.41 10.46 7.14
C ILE A 318 -9.56 11.98 7.00
N PRO A 319 -9.97 12.69 8.07
CA PRO A 319 -10.12 14.14 8.02
C PRO A 319 -8.78 14.85 7.77
N VAL A 320 -8.71 15.64 6.71
CA VAL A 320 -7.54 16.49 6.40
C VAL A 320 -7.85 17.93 6.79
N PRO A 321 -6.99 18.60 7.60
CA PRO A 321 -7.16 20.01 7.92
C PRO A 321 -7.30 20.88 6.65
N PRO A 322 -8.22 21.86 6.63
CA PRO A 322 -8.50 22.65 5.43
C PRO A 322 -7.26 23.31 4.80
N GLU A 323 -6.32 23.76 5.62
CA GLU A 323 -5.06 24.39 5.19
C GLU A 323 -4.07 23.41 4.52
N LEU A 324 -4.29 22.10 4.67
CA LEU A 324 -3.46 21.04 4.08
C LEU A 324 -4.12 20.40 2.84
N GLN A 325 -5.37 20.73 2.57
CA GLN A 325 -6.08 20.30 1.37
C GLN A 325 -5.54 21.00 0.13
N LEU A 326 -5.71 20.39 -1.02
CA LEU A 326 -5.48 21.08 -2.30
C LEU A 326 -6.63 22.04 -2.57
N PRO A 327 -6.36 23.18 -3.26
CA PRO A 327 -7.43 24.02 -3.78
C PRO A 327 -8.40 23.17 -4.61
N ALA A 328 -9.71 23.45 -4.49
CA ALA A 328 -10.69 22.81 -5.38
C ALA A 328 -10.24 23.04 -6.83
N ALA A 329 -10.17 21.95 -7.62
CA ALA A 329 -9.91 22.09 -9.03
C ALA A 329 -10.97 23.05 -9.61
N GLU A 330 -10.54 24.13 -10.28
CA GLU A 330 -11.45 24.96 -11.05
C GLU A 330 -12.12 24.04 -12.08
N GLU A 331 -13.41 23.87 -11.99
CA GLU A 331 -14.14 23.17 -13.06
C GLU A 331 -13.75 23.83 -14.40
N PRO A 332 -13.28 23.05 -15.39
CA PRO A 332 -12.98 23.62 -16.70
C PRO A 332 -14.24 24.36 -17.15
N ALA A 333 -14.15 25.66 -17.34
CA ALA A 333 -15.25 26.47 -17.83
C ALA A 333 -15.84 25.75 -19.05
N VAL A 334 -17.06 25.25 -18.91
CA VAL A 334 -17.79 24.61 -20.01
C VAL A 334 -18.06 25.75 -21.00
N GLY A 335 -17.09 25.97 -21.89
CA GLY A 335 -17.27 26.86 -23.02
C GLY A 335 -18.49 26.38 -23.83
N PRO A 336 -19.33 27.28 -24.36
CA PRO A 336 -20.49 26.90 -25.11
C PRO A 336 -20.04 25.93 -26.22
N ARG A 337 -20.57 24.71 -26.20
CA ARG A 337 -20.39 23.74 -27.28
C ARG A 337 -20.77 24.46 -28.59
N GLY A 338 -19.77 24.69 -29.44
CA GLY A 338 -19.98 25.33 -30.72
C GLY A 338 -21.11 24.65 -31.48
N ALA A 339 -22.06 25.45 -31.87
CA ALA A 339 -23.19 25.05 -32.67
C ALA A 339 -22.73 24.33 -33.92
N ASP A 340 -23.25 23.13 -34.06
CA ASP A 340 -23.66 22.44 -35.27
C ASP A 340 -22.98 22.89 -36.59
N LYS A 341 -22.00 22.13 -37.05
CA LYS A 341 -21.66 22.06 -38.46
C LYS A 341 -22.16 20.75 -39.03
N THR A 342 -23.49 20.64 -39.09
CA THR A 342 -24.15 19.67 -39.95
C THR A 342 -24.72 20.41 -41.18
N ALA A 343 -24.49 19.82 -42.32
CA ALA A 343 -25.01 20.13 -43.64
C ALA A 343 -24.11 21.01 -44.53
N GLU A 344 -23.19 20.37 -45.22
CA GLU A 344 -23.02 20.66 -46.67
C GLU A 344 -22.35 19.46 -47.37
N SER A 345 -23.12 19.01 -48.38
CA SER A 345 -22.71 18.23 -49.57
C SER A 345 -22.38 16.75 -49.41
N ALA A 346 -23.45 15.97 -49.39
CA ALA A 346 -23.47 14.72 -50.15
C ALA A 346 -24.07 15.03 -51.52
N ASP A 347 -23.25 15.33 -52.48
CA ASP A 347 -23.56 15.22 -53.92
C ASP A 347 -22.24 15.28 -54.69
N HIS A 348 -21.84 14.15 -55.21
CA HIS A 348 -20.97 13.86 -56.33
C HIS A 348 -20.14 12.59 -56.10
N LEU A 349 -20.69 11.49 -56.53
CA LEU A 349 -19.94 10.36 -57.11
C LEU A 349 -20.94 9.27 -57.53
N VAL A 350 -21.65 9.61 -58.64
CA VAL A 350 -22.16 8.58 -59.56
C VAL A 350 -21.56 8.89 -60.92
N GLY A 351 -20.82 7.96 -61.49
CA GLY A 351 -20.43 7.94 -62.85
C GLY A 351 -18.93 7.74 -63.15
N ALA A 352 -18.49 6.51 -63.28
CA ALA A 352 -17.75 5.86 -64.34
C ALA A 352 -17.15 4.54 -63.86
#